data_6a0d237278fa7c9dbde963989e4b8a16
#
_entry.id   6a0d237278fa7c9dbde963989e4b8a16
#
_cell.length_a   1.000
_cell.length_b   1.000
_cell.length_c   1.000
_cell.angle_alpha   90.00
_cell.angle_beta   90.00
_cell.angle_gamma   90.00
#
_symmetry.space_group_name_H-M   'P 1'
#
loop_
_entity.id
_entity.type
_entity.pdbx_description
1 polymer ?
#
loop_
_entity_poly.entity_id
_entity_poly.type
_entity_poly.pdbx_seq_one_letter_code
_entity_poly.pdbx_strand_id
1 'polypeptide(L)'
;SITKITDMIFQKPYDESDFEDLLKDYFGDLRLSMGLTSTIVTSYEIQKGKPFYFSSRLAMSNKKEDFLMREVCRSTSAAPVYFEPSVVKFEKDEELALVDGGVFANNPSVLAYSEAKELWKIRTGKAFEPVVKPDDEDLPFFQLSIGTGYSLKSIPLKEAKDWRALNW
;
A
#
# COMPACT_ATOMS: atom_id res chain seq x y z
N SER A 1 -27.34 -3.76 -14.91
CA SER A 1 -28.58 -4.24 -14.29
C SER A 1 -28.54 -3.91 -12.81
N ILE A 2 -29.62 -3.38 -12.27
CA ILE A 2 -29.77 -2.96 -10.86
C ILE A 2 -29.48 -4.15 -9.91
N THR A 3 -29.83 -5.36 -10.29
CA THR A 3 -29.56 -6.60 -9.55
C THR A 3 -28.08 -6.84 -9.28
N LYS A 4 -27.19 -6.58 -10.26
CA LYS A 4 -25.72 -6.73 -10.05
C LYS A 4 -25.14 -5.72 -9.06
N ILE A 5 -25.71 -4.51 -9.01
CA ILE A 5 -25.27 -3.47 -8.06
C ILE A 5 -25.76 -3.78 -6.65
N THR A 6 -27.02 -4.25 -6.52
CA THR A 6 -27.54 -4.73 -5.23
C THR A 6 -26.77 -5.91 -4.70
N ASP A 7 -26.44 -6.89 -5.53
CA ASP A 7 -25.63 -8.05 -5.13
C ASP A 7 -24.24 -7.63 -4.65
N MET A 8 -23.62 -6.66 -5.33
CA MET A 8 -22.30 -6.14 -4.95
C MET A 8 -22.32 -5.33 -3.63
N ILE A 9 -23.43 -4.61 -3.36
CA ILE A 9 -23.59 -3.82 -2.12
C ILE A 9 -23.91 -4.72 -0.90
N PHE A 10 -24.57 -5.85 -1.12
CA PHE A 10 -24.97 -6.77 -0.05
C PHE A 10 -24.12 -8.05 -0.01
N GLN A 11 -23.13 -8.17 -0.87
CA GLN A 11 -22.24 -9.32 -0.86
C GLN A 11 -21.35 -9.24 0.40
N LYS A 12 -21.38 -10.31 1.18
CA LYS A 12 -20.46 -10.47 2.31
C LYS A 12 -19.03 -10.47 1.78
N PRO A 13 -18.06 -9.84 2.45
CA PRO A 13 -16.64 -9.97 2.11
C PRO A 13 -16.21 -11.43 1.96
N TYR A 14 -15.19 -11.67 1.17
CA TYR A 14 -14.59 -13.00 1.09
C TYR A 14 -14.09 -13.44 2.47
N ASP A 15 -14.19 -14.73 2.75
CA ASP A 15 -13.57 -15.33 3.93
C ASP A 15 -12.04 -15.25 3.75
N GLU A 16 -11.40 -14.55 4.67
CA GLU A 16 -9.95 -14.31 4.64
C GLU A 16 -9.12 -15.44 5.25
N SER A 17 -9.73 -16.45 5.87
CA SER A 17 -9.05 -17.50 6.64
C SER A 17 -8.03 -18.25 5.79
N ASP A 18 -8.40 -18.69 4.59
CA ASP A 18 -7.49 -19.40 3.67
C ASP A 18 -6.31 -18.53 3.26
N PHE A 19 -6.56 -17.23 3.06
CA PHE A 19 -5.51 -16.27 2.71
C PHE A 19 -4.57 -16.01 3.88
N GLU A 20 -5.09 -15.87 5.09
CA GLU A 20 -4.30 -15.68 6.31
C GLU A 20 -3.45 -16.92 6.63
N ASP A 21 -4.00 -18.12 6.45
CA ASP A 21 -3.27 -19.38 6.59
C ASP A 21 -2.13 -19.47 5.56
N LEU A 22 -2.38 -19.11 4.31
CA LEU A 22 -1.35 -19.04 3.27
C LEU A 22 -0.23 -18.06 3.65
N LEU A 23 -0.58 -16.86 4.12
CA LEU A 23 0.40 -15.87 4.56
C LEU A 23 1.23 -16.35 5.75
N LYS A 24 0.60 -17.08 6.66
CA LYS A 24 1.27 -17.70 7.80
C LYS A 24 2.23 -18.81 7.38
N ASP A 25 1.84 -19.64 6.42
CA ASP A 25 2.69 -20.70 5.88
C ASP A 25 3.92 -20.14 5.17
N TYR A 26 3.76 -19.05 4.40
CA TYR A 26 4.86 -18.41 3.67
C TYR A 26 5.81 -17.60 4.54
N PHE A 27 5.28 -16.82 5.48
CA PHE A 27 6.04 -15.84 6.22
C PHE A 27 6.33 -16.26 7.68
N GLY A 28 5.57 -17.19 8.24
CA GLY A 28 5.73 -17.58 9.64
C GLY A 28 5.76 -16.36 10.56
N ASP A 29 6.83 -16.24 11.32
CA ASP A 29 7.08 -15.12 12.23
C ASP A 29 8.12 -14.09 11.70
N LEU A 30 8.35 -14.10 10.38
CA LEU A 30 9.22 -13.15 9.72
C LEU A 30 8.71 -11.73 9.97
N ARG A 31 9.62 -10.84 10.38
CA ARG A 31 9.31 -9.43 10.64
C ARG A 31 9.79 -8.52 9.51
N LEU A 32 9.19 -7.36 9.42
CA LEU A 32 9.52 -6.38 8.40
C LEU A 32 11.00 -5.95 8.44
N SER A 33 11.60 -5.84 9.66
CA SER A 33 13.01 -5.53 9.85
C SER A 33 13.97 -6.60 9.32
N MET A 34 13.48 -7.83 9.12
CA MET A 34 14.29 -8.97 8.66
C MET A 34 14.35 -9.09 7.14
N GLY A 35 13.70 -8.17 6.42
CA GLY A 35 13.71 -8.14 4.96
C GLY A 35 15.12 -7.97 4.39
N LEU A 36 15.43 -8.65 3.28
CA LEU A 36 16.76 -8.59 2.63
C LEU A 36 17.04 -7.22 1.99
N THR A 37 16.03 -6.42 1.77
CA THR A 37 16.12 -5.08 1.17
C THR A 37 15.17 -4.12 1.87
N SER A 38 15.44 -2.82 1.71
CA SER A 38 14.54 -1.78 2.20
C SER A 38 13.19 -1.85 1.49
N THR A 39 12.14 -1.92 2.29
CA THR A 39 10.78 -2.12 1.80
C THR A 39 9.85 -1.07 2.40
N ILE A 40 8.95 -0.54 1.58
CA ILE A 40 7.82 0.28 1.99
C ILE A 40 6.54 -0.34 1.43
N VAL A 41 5.51 -0.49 2.26
CA VAL A 41 4.23 -1.07 1.87
C VAL A 41 3.11 -0.14 2.34
N THR A 42 2.19 0.20 1.44
CA THR A 42 1.12 1.15 1.71
C THR A 42 -0.13 0.48 2.28
N SER A 43 -0.81 1.18 3.17
CA SER A 43 -2.11 0.83 3.73
C SER A 43 -2.86 2.10 4.13
N TYR A 44 -4.12 2.01 4.48
CA TYR A 44 -4.90 3.15 4.95
C TYR A 44 -5.59 2.82 6.27
N GLU A 45 -5.36 3.65 7.28
CA GLU A 45 -5.95 3.50 8.61
C GLU A 45 -7.32 4.18 8.66
N ILE A 46 -8.39 3.35 8.74
CA ILE A 46 -9.77 3.83 8.55
C ILE A 46 -10.36 4.52 9.79
N GLN A 47 -9.95 4.18 11.00
CA GLN A 47 -10.47 4.79 12.22
C GLN A 47 -9.97 6.23 12.38
N LYS A 48 -8.72 6.48 12.00
CA LYS A 48 -8.10 7.82 12.06
C LYS A 48 -8.24 8.59 10.75
N GLY A 49 -8.71 7.93 9.67
CA GLY A 49 -8.91 8.53 8.38
C GLY A 49 -7.61 9.04 7.74
N LYS A 50 -6.50 8.29 7.85
CA LYS A 50 -5.20 8.74 7.38
C LYS A 50 -4.41 7.66 6.65
N PRO A 51 -3.53 8.07 5.70
CA PRO A 51 -2.53 7.19 5.13
C PRO A 51 -1.69 6.50 6.20
N PHE A 52 -1.40 5.23 5.98
CA PHE A 52 -0.47 4.44 6.77
C PHE A 52 0.51 3.73 5.81
N TYR A 53 1.75 3.57 6.23
CA TYR A 53 2.72 2.77 5.49
C TYR A 53 3.66 2.05 6.45
N PHE A 54 3.96 0.84 6.11
CA PHE A 54 4.95 0.02 6.77
C PHE A 54 6.32 0.29 6.14
N SER A 55 7.34 0.56 6.94
CA SER A 55 8.71 0.80 6.45
C SER A 55 9.70 -0.07 7.22
N SER A 56 10.48 -0.87 6.50
CA SER A 56 11.55 -1.67 7.12
C SER A 56 12.61 -0.79 7.79
N ARG A 57 12.84 0.42 7.29
CA ARG A 57 13.74 1.39 7.92
C ARG A 57 13.24 1.81 9.30
N LEU A 58 11.93 2.11 9.42
CA LEU A 58 11.32 2.43 10.71
C LEU A 58 11.32 1.22 11.63
N ALA A 59 11.01 0.04 11.11
CA ALA A 59 11.04 -1.23 11.83
C ALA A 59 12.41 -1.52 12.47
N MET A 60 13.51 -1.22 11.76
CA MET A 60 14.86 -1.39 12.28
C MET A 60 15.19 -0.43 13.43
N SER A 61 14.61 0.76 13.46
CA SER A 61 14.87 1.79 14.46
C SER A 61 13.88 1.80 15.61
N ASN A 62 12.67 1.26 15.40
CA ASN A 62 11.59 1.27 16.37
C ASN A 62 10.84 -0.07 16.36
N LYS A 63 10.96 -0.82 17.45
CA LYS A 63 10.31 -2.14 17.60
C LYS A 63 8.77 -2.10 17.45
N LYS A 64 8.14 -0.96 17.69
CA LYS A 64 6.69 -0.80 17.52
C LYS A 64 6.29 -0.81 16.06
N GLU A 65 7.19 -0.39 15.17
CA GLU A 65 7.02 -0.39 13.72
C GLU A 65 7.43 -1.72 13.07
N ASP A 66 7.91 -2.68 13.86
CA ASP A 66 8.40 -3.96 13.36
C ASP A 66 7.30 -5.03 13.33
N PHE A 67 6.39 -4.88 12.39
CA PHE A 67 5.25 -5.76 12.18
C PHE A 67 5.67 -7.10 11.59
N LEU A 68 4.82 -8.11 11.76
CA LEU A 68 4.98 -9.37 11.04
C LEU A 68 4.68 -9.19 9.54
N MET A 69 5.49 -9.80 8.68
CA MET A 69 5.30 -9.70 7.23
C MET A 69 3.91 -10.18 6.79
N ARG A 70 3.36 -11.20 7.44
CA ARG A 70 1.99 -11.66 7.18
C ARG A 70 0.94 -10.60 7.49
N GLU A 71 1.10 -9.81 8.58
CA GLU A 71 0.21 -8.71 8.93
C GLU A 71 0.33 -7.55 7.92
N VAL A 72 1.56 -7.25 7.48
CA VAL A 72 1.82 -6.25 6.45
C VAL A 72 1.14 -6.62 5.14
N CYS A 73 1.32 -7.87 4.69
CA CYS A 73 0.71 -8.37 3.46
C CYS A 73 -0.81 -8.43 3.56
N ARG A 74 -1.37 -8.88 4.69
CA ARG A 74 -2.81 -8.91 4.93
C ARG A 74 -3.42 -7.51 4.87
N SER A 75 -2.76 -6.53 5.50
CA SER A 75 -3.23 -5.14 5.56
C SER A 75 -3.23 -4.46 4.19
N THR A 76 -2.14 -4.60 3.43
CA THR A 76 -2.04 -3.99 2.10
C THR A 76 -2.98 -4.62 1.07
N SER A 77 -3.44 -5.86 1.32
CA SER A 77 -4.35 -6.60 0.45
C SER A 77 -5.80 -6.53 0.88
N ALA A 78 -6.12 -5.81 1.96
CA ALA A 78 -7.47 -5.66 2.50
C ALA A 78 -8.32 -4.69 1.67
N ALA A 79 -8.55 -5.03 0.39
CA ALA A 79 -9.31 -4.19 -0.52
C ALA A 79 -10.76 -4.08 -0.04
N PRO A 80 -11.27 -2.84 0.18
CA PRO A 80 -12.67 -2.62 0.56
C PRO A 80 -13.63 -3.33 -0.39
N VAL A 81 -14.77 -3.78 0.14
CA VAL A 81 -15.78 -4.60 -0.56
C VAL A 81 -15.39 -6.07 -0.71
N TYR A 82 -14.09 -6.38 -0.87
CA TYR A 82 -13.62 -7.76 -1.06
C TYR A 82 -13.22 -8.41 0.26
N PHE A 83 -12.55 -7.70 1.14
CA PHE A 83 -12.07 -8.20 2.42
C PHE A 83 -12.46 -7.29 3.58
N GLU A 84 -12.57 -7.88 4.76
CA GLU A 84 -12.67 -7.10 5.99
C GLU A 84 -11.35 -6.36 6.27
N PRO A 85 -11.40 -5.20 6.96
CA PRO A 85 -10.21 -4.51 7.40
C PRO A 85 -9.31 -5.42 8.23
N SER A 86 -8.00 -5.36 7.98
CA SER A 86 -7.02 -6.05 8.80
C SER A 86 -6.85 -5.32 10.12
N VAL A 87 -6.91 -6.05 11.24
CA VAL A 87 -6.69 -5.48 12.57
C VAL A 87 -5.31 -5.90 13.07
N VAL A 88 -4.45 -4.91 13.29
CA VAL A 88 -3.06 -5.12 13.70
C VAL A 88 -2.78 -4.44 15.03
N LYS A 89 -2.16 -5.15 15.96
CA LYS A 89 -1.73 -4.59 17.25
C LYS A 89 -0.54 -3.66 17.07
N PHE A 90 -0.68 -2.43 17.52
CA PHE A 90 0.36 -1.41 17.39
C PHE A 90 1.04 -1.10 18.73
N GLU A 91 0.26 -0.82 19.76
CA GLU A 91 0.71 -0.62 21.13
C GLU A 91 -0.11 -1.48 22.10
N LYS A 92 0.21 -1.38 23.39
CA LYS A 92 -0.37 -2.26 24.41
C LYS A 92 -1.90 -2.30 24.40
N ASP A 93 -2.52 -1.17 24.08
CA ASP A 93 -3.98 -1.00 24.05
C ASP A 93 -4.46 -0.32 22.75
N GLU A 94 -3.63 -0.26 21.71
CA GLU A 94 -3.94 0.36 20.43
C GLU A 94 -3.94 -0.69 19.31
N GLU A 95 -5.03 -0.73 18.57
CA GLU A 95 -5.17 -1.53 17.34
C GLU A 95 -5.32 -0.59 16.15
N LEU A 96 -4.72 -0.96 15.04
CA LEU A 96 -4.89 -0.29 13.76
C LEU A 96 -5.88 -1.07 12.91
N ALA A 97 -6.91 -0.40 12.41
CA ALA A 97 -7.83 -0.96 11.42
C ALA A 97 -7.40 -0.53 10.02
N LEU A 98 -6.77 -1.44 9.30
CA LEU A 98 -6.07 -1.16 8.05
C LEU A 98 -6.79 -1.76 6.86
N VAL A 99 -6.85 -0.99 5.78
CA VAL A 99 -7.32 -1.44 4.46
C VAL A 99 -6.23 -1.22 3.40
N ASP A 100 -6.47 -1.74 2.21
CA ASP A 100 -5.57 -1.66 1.05
C ASP A 100 -5.04 -0.24 0.82
N GLY A 101 -3.72 -0.15 0.61
CA GLY A 101 -3.04 1.11 0.32
C GLY A 101 -3.47 1.77 -0.99
N GLY A 102 -4.07 1.02 -1.90
CA GLY A 102 -4.66 1.54 -3.13
C GLY A 102 -5.77 2.58 -2.89
N VAL A 103 -6.33 2.64 -1.67
CA VAL A 103 -7.31 3.66 -1.26
C VAL A 103 -6.72 5.08 -1.34
N PHE A 104 -5.41 5.26 -1.07
CA PHE A 104 -4.77 6.57 -1.14
C PHE A 104 -3.55 6.63 -2.06
N ALA A 105 -2.81 5.54 -2.22
CA ALA A 105 -1.57 5.47 -3.00
C ALA A 105 -1.53 4.20 -3.87
N ASN A 106 -2.42 4.13 -4.87
CA ASN A 106 -2.43 3.05 -5.85
C ASN A 106 -1.10 2.95 -6.63
N ASN A 107 -0.40 4.06 -6.79
CA ASN A 107 0.97 4.12 -7.27
C ASN A 107 1.89 4.68 -6.17
N PRO A 108 2.69 3.85 -5.49
CA PRO A 108 3.53 4.29 -4.38
C PRO A 108 4.87 4.91 -4.79
N SER A 109 5.09 5.24 -6.06
CA SER A 109 6.39 5.74 -6.57
C SER A 109 6.90 6.97 -5.83
N VAL A 110 6.01 7.92 -5.47
CA VAL A 110 6.39 9.12 -4.72
C VAL A 110 6.83 8.78 -3.30
N LEU A 111 6.17 7.80 -2.67
CA LEU A 111 6.56 7.31 -1.34
C LEU A 111 7.91 6.59 -1.40
N ALA A 112 8.12 5.76 -2.41
CA ALA A 112 9.39 5.09 -2.65
C ALA A 112 10.53 6.09 -2.88
N TYR A 113 10.28 7.15 -3.65
CA TYR A 113 11.23 8.25 -3.83
C TYR A 113 11.57 8.94 -2.50
N SER A 114 10.56 9.24 -1.69
CA SER A 114 10.76 9.87 -0.38
C SER A 114 11.57 8.98 0.57
N GLU A 115 11.29 7.68 0.58
CA GLU A 115 12.03 6.70 1.40
C GLU A 115 13.48 6.57 0.91
N ALA A 116 13.71 6.56 -0.41
CA ALA A 116 15.06 6.54 -0.99
C ALA A 116 15.89 7.76 -0.59
N LYS A 117 15.28 8.94 -0.50
CA LYS A 117 15.95 10.17 0.00
C LYS A 117 16.39 10.04 1.45
N GLU A 118 15.55 9.49 2.31
CA GLU A 118 15.89 9.26 3.71
C GLU A 118 17.02 8.23 3.85
N LEU A 119 16.96 7.13 3.10
CA LEU A 119 18.00 6.12 3.06
C LEU A 119 19.32 6.69 2.56
N TRP A 120 19.30 7.53 1.54
CA TRP A 120 20.48 8.23 1.05
C TRP A 120 21.11 9.11 2.13
N LYS A 121 20.28 9.92 2.81
CA LYS A 121 20.73 10.78 3.91
C LYS A 121 21.38 9.98 5.04
N ILE A 122 20.75 8.87 5.44
CA ILE A 122 21.28 7.98 6.47
C ILE A 122 22.62 7.38 6.04
N ARG A 123 22.73 6.94 4.79
CA ARG A 123 23.91 6.24 4.25
C ARG A 123 25.08 7.17 4.02
N THR A 124 24.84 8.39 3.58
CA THR A 124 25.89 9.34 3.14
C THR A 124 26.12 10.51 4.09
N GLY A 125 25.23 10.76 5.04
CA GLY A 125 25.23 11.96 5.88
C GLY A 125 24.86 13.25 5.13
N LYS A 126 24.51 13.17 3.82
CA LYS A 126 24.22 14.32 2.97
C LYS A 126 22.72 14.40 2.67
N ALA A 127 22.21 15.62 2.57
CA ALA A 127 20.86 15.84 2.03
C ALA A 127 20.82 15.37 0.57
N PHE A 128 19.72 14.77 0.17
CA PHE A 128 19.47 14.46 -1.23
C PHE A 128 19.05 15.75 -1.94
N GLU A 129 19.85 16.17 -2.91
CA GLU A 129 19.49 17.25 -3.82
C GLU A 129 19.01 16.65 -5.14
N PRO A 130 17.84 17.06 -5.65
CA PRO A 130 17.38 16.59 -6.94
C PRO A 130 18.41 17.00 -8.00
N VAL A 131 18.88 16.05 -8.79
CA VAL A 131 19.73 16.33 -9.93
C VAL A 131 18.91 17.09 -10.95
N VAL A 132 19.31 18.32 -11.22
CA VAL A 132 18.61 19.22 -12.17
C VAL A 132 19.25 19.18 -13.56
N LYS A 133 20.39 18.53 -13.70
CA LYS A 133 21.14 18.50 -14.98
C LYS A 133 21.00 17.14 -15.66
N PRO A 134 20.55 17.10 -16.94
CA PRO A 134 20.42 15.87 -17.70
C PRO A 134 21.73 15.09 -17.90
N ASP A 135 22.86 15.77 -17.76
CA ASP A 135 24.21 15.25 -18.08
C ASP A 135 25.00 14.84 -16.82
N ASP A 136 24.36 14.79 -15.64
CA ASP A 136 25.02 14.36 -14.40
C ASP A 136 25.15 12.85 -14.39
N GLU A 137 26.34 12.32 -14.57
CA GLU A 137 26.65 10.89 -14.56
C GLU A 137 26.47 10.24 -13.18
N ASP A 138 26.41 11.03 -12.12
CA ASP A 138 26.30 10.59 -10.73
C ASP A 138 24.84 10.62 -10.22
N LEU A 139 23.92 9.93 -10.91
CA LEU A 139 22.58 9.73 -10.39
C LEU A 139 22.61 8.85 -9.14
N PRO A 140 22.09 9.33 -7.99
CA PRO A 140 22.18 8.60 -6.73
C PRO A 140 21.33 7.34 -6.68
N PHE A 141 20.31 7.23 -7.53
CA PHE A 141 19.50 6.03 -7.71
C PHE A 141 18.67 6.09 -9.00
N PHE A 142 18.24 4.93 -9.45
CA PHE A 142 17.29 4.74 -10.54
C PHE A 142 15.93 4.29 -9.96
N GLN A 143 14.84 4.89 -10.43
CA GLN A 143 13.49 4.48 -10.02
C GLN A 143 12.76 3.82 -11.19
N LEU A 144 12.34 2.57 -11.00
CA LEU A 144 11.47 1.83 -11.92
C LEU A 144 10.08 1.69 -11.29
N SER A 145 9.05 2.15 -11.99
CA SER A 145 7.65 1.94 -11.60
C SER A 145 7.02 0.89 -12.50
N ILE A 146 6.53 -0.18 -11.89
CA ILE A 146 5.88 -1.30 -12.59
C ILE A 146 4.44 -1.37 -12.12
N GLY A 147 3.48 -1.32 -13.06
CA GLY A 147 2.07 -1.48 -12.80
C GLY A 147 1.53 -2.77 -13.43
N THR A 148 0.30 -3.09 -13.12
CA THR A 148 -0.43 -4.26 -13.67
C THR A 148 -0.96 -4.04 -15.08
N GLY A 149 -0.69 -2.88 -15.67
CA GLY A 149 -1.21 -2.45 -16.96
C GLY A 149 -2.27 -1.35 -16.84
N TYR A 150 -2.86 -1.00 -17.96
CA TYR A 150 -3.96 -0.05 -18.02
C TYR A 150 -5.00 -0.49 -19.04
N SER A 151 -6.24 -0.08 -18.80
CA SER A 151 -7.31 -0.26 -19.77
C SER A 151 -7.79 1.12 -20.23
N LEU A 152 -7.66 1.40 -21.51
CA LEU A 152 -8.27 2.58 -22.13
C LEU A 152 -9.72 2.24 -22.51
N LYS A 153 -10.64 2.58 -21.62
CA LYS A 153 -12.07 2.56 -21.95
C LYS A 153 -12.46 3.96 -22.43
N SER A 154 -12.54 4.15 -23.74
CA SER A 154 -13.10 5.39 -24.27
C SER A 154 -14.62 5.39 -24.10
N ILE A 155 -15.13 6.49 -23.59
CA ILE A 155 -16.55 6.68 -23.38
C ILE A 155 -17.00 7.76 -24.36
N PRO A 156 -17.87 7.42 -25.33
CA PRO A 156 -18.38 8.41 -26.28
C PRO A 156 -19.10 9.55 -25.55
N LEU A 157 -18.87 10.79 -25.97
CA LEU A 157 -19.47 11.97 -25.35
C LEU A 157 -21.00 11.88 -25.27
N LYS A 158 -21.63 11.26 -26.27
CA LYS A 158 -23.09 11.05 -26.29
C LYS A 158 -23.56 10.20 -25.13
N GLU A 159 -22.79 9.18 -24.76
CA GLU A 159 -23.06 8.27 -23.65
C GLU A 159 -22.81 8.97 -22.30
N ALA A 160 -21.71 9.74 -22.22
CA ALA A 160 -21.35 10.46 -20.99
C ALA A 160 -22.35 11.58 -20.63
N LYS A 161 -23.04 12.18 -21.59
CA LYS A 161 -24.06 13.21 -21.33
C LYS A 161 -25.28 12.70 -20.58
N ASP A 162 -25.56 11.40 -20.67
CA ASP A 162 -26.72 10.78 -20.02
C ASP A 162 -26.34 10.14 -18.67
N TRP A 163 -25.07 10.25 -18.26
CA TRP A 163 -24.58 9.65 -17.04
C TRP A 163 -25.10 10.37 -15.79
N ARG A 164 -25.47 9.56 -14.81
CA ARG A 164 -25.85 9.97 -13.47
C ARG A 164 -24.86 9.39 -12.47
N ALA A 165 -25.01 9.71 -11.19
CA ALA A 165 -24.07 9.33 -10.12
C ALA A 165 -23.66 7.84 -10.09
N LEU A 166 -24.53 6.94 -10.55
CA LEU A 166 -24.28 5.49 -10.59
C LEU A 166 -23.56 4.99 -11.86
N ASN A 167 -23.20 5.88 -12.77
CA ASN A 167 -22.52 5.53 -14.03
C ASN A 167 -21.02 5.86 -14.02
N TRP A 168 -20.55 6.60 -12.99
CA TRP A 168 -19.15 6.98 -12.79
C TRP A 168 -18.35 5.92 -12.04
#